data_856bcec8463e0d161c78f80c4acc71ed
#
_entry.id   856bcec8463e0d161c78f80c4acc71ed
#
_cell.length_a   1.000
_cell.length_b   1.000
_cell.length_c   1.000
_cell.angle_alpha   90.00
_cell.angle_beta   90.00
_cell.angle_gamma   90.00
#
_symmetry.space_group_name_H-M   'P 1'
#
loop_
_entity.id
_entity.type
_entity.pdbx_description
1 polymer ?
#
loop_
_entity_poly.entity_id
_entity_poly.type
_entity_poly.pdbx_seq_one_letter_code
_entity_poly.pdbx_strand_id
1 'polypeptide(L)'
;MKNLFCILVTYTKPIYEIEQILAEHRAYLQKGYDAGFLLVSGPQNPKIGGCILGHFADKDAAIAFTHNDPYYLNNAAIYEIIEFSPVLHAKCIKEFVQD
;
A
#
# COMPACT_ATOMS: atom_id res chain seq x y z
N MET A 1 18.66 7.80 -3.97
CA MET A 1 17.68 6.70 -4.14
C MET A 1 16.31 7.15 -3.66
N LYS A 2 15.27 6.51 -4.12
CA LYS A 2 13.90 6.81 -3.72
C LYS A 2 13.63 6.25 -2.33
N ASN A 3 12.94 7.02 -1.50
CA ASN A 3 12.43 6.50 -0.25
C ASN A 3 11.29 5.53 -0.51
N LEU A 4 11.17 4.51 0.32
CA LEU A 4 10.05 3.59 0.32
C LEU A 4 9.04 3.97 1.39
N PHE A 5 7.80 3.65 1.12
CA PHE A 5 6.69 3.89 2.04
C PHE A 5 6.05 2.55 2.35
N CYS A 6 6.04 2.19 3.62
CA CYS A 6 5.33 1.03 4.10
C CYS A 6 3.97 1.50 4.64
N ILE A 7 2.91 1.07 3.99
CA ILE A 7 1.55 1.43 4.38
C ILE A 7 0.93 0.24 5.09
N LEU A 8 0.69 0.40 6.38
CA LEU A 8 0.01 -0.60 7.20
C LEU A 8 -1.48 -0.31 7.18
N VAL A 9 -2.26 -1.27 6.74
CA VAL A 9 -3.71 -1.19 6.64
C VAL A 9 -4.31 -2.00 7.78
N THR A 10 -5.18 -1.41 8.58
CA THR A 10 -5.89 -2.12 9.65
C THR A 10 -7.38 -2.07 9.35
N TYR A 11 -8.02 -3.25 9.26
CA TYR A 11 -9.45 -3.33 9.00
C TYR A 11 -10.26 -2.82 10.19
N THR A 12 -11.30 -2.03 9.90
CA THR A 12 -12.23 -1.49 10.89
C THR A 12 -13.63 -2.07 10.75
N LYS A 13 -13.79 -3.03 9.83
CA LYS A 13 -15.05 -3.75 9.61
C LYS A 13 -14.78 -5.26 9.64
N PRO A 14 -15.84 -6.09 9.86
CA PRO A 14 -15.68 -7.54 9.85
C PRO A 14 -15.16 -8.04 8.51
N ILE A 15 -14.45 -9.17 8.53
CA ILE A 15 -13.80 -9.73 7.36
C ILE A 15 -14.76 -9.99 6.19
N TYR A 16 -16.01 -10.35 6.46
CA TYR A 16 -16.96 -10.61 5.39
C TYR A 16 -17.32 -9.32 4.62
N GLU A 17 -17.29 -8.15 5.28
CA GLU A 17 -17.48 -6.86 4.61
C GLU A 17 -16.24 -6.47 3.83
N ILE A 18 -15.05 -6.73 4.36
CA ILE A 18 -13.78 -6.53 3.67
C ILE A 18 -13.73 -7.34 2.38
N GLU A 19 -14.17 -8.59 2.43
CA GLU A 19 -14.19 -9.46 1.25
C GLU A 19 -15.10 -8.94 0.14
N GLN A 20 -16.17 -8.24 0.48
CA GLN A 20 -17.06 -7.61 -0.51
C GLN A 20 -16.40 -6.45 -1.25
N ILE A 21 -15.40 -5.82 -0.65
CA ILE A 21 -14.68 -4.66 -1.22
C ILE A 21 -13.37 -5.11 -1.89
N LEU A 22 -12.93 -6.35 -1.63
CA LEU A 22 -11.61 -6.85 -1.99
C LEU A 22 -11.28 -6.71 -3.49
N ALA A 23 -12.23 -7.04 -4.36
CA ALA A 23 -11.99 -6.97 -5.81
C ALA A 23 -11.72 -5.54 -6.26
N GLU A 24 -12.48 -4.57 -5.77
CA GLU A 24 -12.28 -3.16 -6.08
C GLU A 24 -10.96 -2.63 -5.52
N HIS A 25 -10.61 -3.04 -4.29
CA HIS A 25 -9.34 -2.69 -3.66
C HIS A 25 -8.16 -3.20 -4.49
N ARG A 26 -8.20 -4.47 -4.91
CA ARG A 26 -7.15 -5.05 -5.76
C ARG A 26 -7.03 -4.36 -7.11
N ALA A 27 -8.15 -4.02 -7.73
CA ALA A 27 -8.15 -3.30 -8.99
C ALA A 27 -7.53 -1.91 -8.84
N TYR A 28 -7.80 -1.24 -7.72
CA TYR A 28 -7.20 0.06 -7.41
C TYR A 28 -5.67 -0.07 -7.24
N LEU A 29 -5.21 -1.05 -6.46
CA LEU A 29 -3.77 -1.27 -6.27
C LEU A 29 -3.08 -1.63 -7.59
N GLN A 30 -3.76 -2.39 -8.47
CA GLN A 30 -3.18 -2.77 -9.76
C GLN A 30 -2.79 -1.55 -10.59
N LYS A 31 -3.54 -0.46 -10.51
CA LYS A 31 -3.16 0.80 -11.17
C LYS A 31 -1.82 1.32 -10.69
N GLY A 32 -1.51 1.17 -9.41
CA GLY A 32 -0.23 1.55 -8.84
C GLY A 32 0.94 0.70 -9.34
N TYR A 33 0.70 -0.60 -9.52
CA TYR A 33 1.69 -1.49 -10.13
C TYR A 33 1.91 -1.12 -11.60
N ASP A 34 0.84 -0.91 -12.34
CA ASP A 34 0.91 -0.54 -13.77
C ASP A 34 1.64 0.80 -13.95
N ALA A 35 1.45 1.73 -13.03
CA ALA A 35 2.13 3.04 -13.06
C ALA A 35 3.56 2.97 -12.51
N GLY A 36 3.98 1.85 -11.93
CA GLY A 36 5.36 1.62 -11.52
C GLY A 36 5.73 2.10 -10.12
N PHE A 37 4.77 2.52 -9.28
CA PHE A 37 5.11 3.01 -7.95
C PHE A 37 4.80 2.03 -6.80
N LEU A 38 4.14 0.91 -7.05
CA LEU A 38 3.97 -0.15 -6.05
C LEU A 38 4.91 -1.32 -6.31
N LEU A 39 5.46 -1.86 -5.25
CA LEU A 39 6.39 -2.99 -5.30
C LEU A 39 5.73 -4.30 -4.92
N VAL A 40 5.01 -4.32 -3.80
CA VAL A 40 4.40 -5.53 -3.24
C VAL A 40 3.30 -5.14 -2.27
N SER A 41 2.28 -5.96 -2.18
CA SER A 41 1.21 -5.78 -1.20
C SER A 41 0.55 -7.12 -0.91
N GLY A 42 -0.11 -7.23 0.22
CA GLY A 42 -0.84 -8.43 0.59
C GLY A 42 -1.46 -8.32 1.97
N PRO A 43 -2.30 -9.30 2.35
CA PRO A 43 -2.89 -9.32 3.68
C PRO A 43 -1.87 -9.69 4.74
N GLN A 44 -2.10 -9.18 5.96
CA GLN A 44 -1.34 -9.61 7.13
C GLN A 44 -1.78 -11.01 7.56
N ASN A 45 -0.96 -11.68 8.34
CA ASN A 45 -1.29 -12.95 8.96
C ASN A 45 -1.10 -12.81 10.48
N PRO A 46 -2.16 -12.85 11.31
CA PRO A 46 -3.57 -13.07 10.96
C PRO A 46 -4.18 -11.93 10.14
N LYS A 47 -5.31 -12.21 9.50
CA LYS A 47 -5.95 -11.33 8.51
C LYS A 47 -6.69 -10.16 9.17
N ILE A 48 -5.95 -9.28 9.82
CA ILE A 48 -6.50 -8.08 10.50
C ILE A 48 -6.28 -6.81 9.67
N GLY A 49 -5.62 -6.93 8.54
CA GLY A 49 -5.28 -5.81 7.68
C GLY A 49 -4.38 -6.24 6.54
N GLY A 50 -3.70 -5.28 5.95
CA GLY A 50 -2.78 -5.50 4.85
C GLY A 50 -1.49 -4.71 5.02
N CYS A 51 -0.60 -4.87 4.06
CA CYS A 51 0.63 -4.13 3.97
C CYS A 51 0.87 -3.79 2.50
N ILE A 52 1.25 -2.54 2.22
CA ILE A 52 1.53 -2.06 0.87
C ILE A 52 2.89 -1.39 0.90
N LEU A 53 3.78 -1.78 -0.01
CA LEU A 53 5.12 -1.20 -0.10
C LEU A 53 5.31 -0.59 -1.48
N GLY A 54 5.74 0.67 -1.52
CA GLY A 54 5.97 1.36 -2.78
C GLY A 54 6.76 2.65 -2.59
N HIS A 55 6.96 3.41 -3.67
CA HIS A 55 7.54 4.74 -3.59
C HIS A 55 6.52 5.77 -4.07
N PHE A 56 6.59 6.95 -3.47
CA PHE A 56 5.73 8.09 -3.80
C PHE A 56 6.62 9.33 -3.85
N ALA A 57 6.14 10.40 -4.48
CA ALA A 57 6.89 11.64 -4.54
C ALA A 57 7.22 12.19 -3.15
N ASP A 58 6.26 12.08 -2.22
CA ASP A 58 6.39 12.50 -0.83
C ASP A 58 5.31 11.82 0.01
N LYS A 59 5.29 12.12 1.31
CA LYS A 59 4.30 11.52 2.22
C LYS A 59 2.88 11.96 1.89
N ASP A 60 2.69 13.20 1.44
CA ASP A 60 1.36 13.68 1.06
C ASP A 60 0.80 12.89 -0.11
N ALA A 61 1.64 12.53 -1.09
CA ALA A 61 1.23 11.67 -2.20
C ALA A 61 0.83 10.26 -1.71
N ALA A 62 1.57 9.71 -0.76
CA ALA A 62 1.22 8.42 -0.17
C ALA A 62 -0.12 8.48 0.59
N ILE A 63 -0.35 9.54 1.35
CA ILE A 63 -1.61 9.77 2.05
C ILE A 63 -2.76 9.88 1.04
N ALA A 64 -2.59 10.67 -0.02
CA ALA A 64 -3.59 10.83 -1.07
C ALA A 64 -3.93 9.49 -1.73
N PHE A 65 -2.92 8.63 -1.94
CA PHE A 65 -3.13 7.30 -2.48
C PHE A 65 -4.05 6.48 -1.58
N THR A 66 -3.83 6.49 -0.26
CA THR A 66 -4.68 5.73 0.68
C THR A 66 -6.12 6.27 0.71
N HIS A 67 -6.30 7.57 0.54
CA HIS A 67 -7.64 8.21 0.60
C HIS A 67 -8.52 7.85 -0.60
N ASN A 68 -7.97 7.29 -1.66
CA ASN A 68 -8.73 6.84 -2.82
C ASN A 68 -8.87 5.31 -2.88
N ASP A 69 -8.33 4.60 -1.91
CA ASP A 69 -8.51 3.16 -1.79
C ASP A 69 -9.98 2.85 -1.45
N PRO A 70 -10.64 1.92 -2.15
CA PRO A 70 -11.99 1.50 -1.81
C PRO A 70 -12.21 1.12 -0.35
N TYR A 71 -11.21 0.55 0.33
CA TYR A 71 -11.31 0.31 1.78
C TYR A 71 -11.50 1.61 2.55
N TYR A 72 -10.72 2.65 2.23
CA TYR A 72 -10.86 3.96 2.87
C TYR A 72 -12.21 4.59 2.56
N LEU A 73 -12.61 4.56 1.28
CA LEU A 73 -13.87 5.18 0.83
C LEU A 73 -15.11 4.54 1.46
N ASN A 74 -15.01 3.28 1.88
CA ASN A 74 -16.06 2.54 2.55
C ASN A 74 -15.93 2.53 4.07
N ASN A 75 -15.03 3.33 4.63
CA ASN A 75 -14.74 3.37 6.08
C ASN A 75 -14.37 2.00 6.64
N ALA A 76 -13.68 1.19 5.85
CA ALA A 76 -13.37 -0.21 6.17
C ALA A 76 -11.95 -0.42 6.69
N ALA A 77 -11.11 0.63 6.68
CA ALA A 77 -9.74 0.53 7.14
C ALA A 77 -9.20 1.87 7.58
N ILE A 78 -8.20 1.81 8.47
CA ILE A 78 -7.34 2.93 8.83
C ILE A 78 -5.92 2.59 8.38
N TYR A 79 -5.09 3.63 8.19
CA TYR A 79 -3.76 3.49 7.58
C TYR A 79 -2.71 4.15 8.44
N GLU A 80 -1.55 3.48 8.54
CA GLU A 80 -0.33 4.06 9.09
C GLU A 80 0.71 4.04 7.98
N ILE A 81 1.42 5.15 7.78
CA ILE A 81 2.41 5.29 6.71
C ILE A 81 3.78 5.51 7.33
N ILE A 82 4.72 4.62 7.00
CA ILE A 82 6.10 4.70 7.45
C ILE A 82 6.98 4.96 6.24
N GLU A 83 7.65 6.10 6.22
CA GLU A 83 8.62 6.44 5.17
C GLU A 83 10.01 6.05 5.64
N PHE A 84 10.80 5.42 4.78
CA PHE A 84 12.18 5.08 5.12
C PHE A 84 13.08 5.09 3.89
N SER A 85 14.38 5.27 4.12
CA SER A 85 15.40 5.23 3.08
C SER A 85 15.93 3.80 2.97
N PRO A 86 15.82 3.15 1.78
CA PRO A 86 16.25 1.76 1.61
C PRO A 86 17.76 1.66 1.39
N VAL A 87 18.55 2.06 2.39
CA VAL A 87 20.02 2.12 2.29
C VAL A 87 20.66 0.74 2.09
N LEU A 88 19.98 -0.32 2.51
CA LEU A 88 20.34 -1.70 2.21
C LEU A 88 19.14 -2.36 1.55
N HIS A 89 19.35 -2.98 0.39
CA HIS A 89 18.29 -3.64 -0.33
C HIS A 89 18.84 -4.77 -1.20
N ALA A 90 17.99 -5.72 -1.55
CA ALA A 90 18.36 -6.80 -2.45
C ALA A 90 18.57 -6.29 -3.88
N LYS A 91 19.41 -6.94 -4.64
CA LYS A 91 19.69 -6.58 -6.04
C LYS A 91 18.43 -6.52 -6.88
N CYS A 92 17.47 -7.41 -6.62
CA CYS A 92 16.26 -7.53 -7.46
C CYS A 92 15.39 -6.28 -7.42
N ILE A 93 15.51 -5.41 -6.41
CA ILE A 93 14.72 -4.17 -6.34
C ILE A 93 15.54 -2.91 -6.66
N LYS A 94 16.77 -3.09 -7.16
CA LYS A 94 17.66 -1.96 -7.43
C LYS A 94 17.02 -0.90 -8.34
N GLU A 95 16.41 -1.32 -9.43
CA GLU A 95 15.76 -0.38 -10.36
C GLU A 95 14.59 0.33 -9.73
N PHE A 96 13.88 -0.34 -8.84
CA PHE A 96 12.70 0.24 -8.18
C PHE A 96 13.07 1.40 -7.26
N VAL A 97 14.24 1.34 -6.60
CA VAL A 97 14.66 2.34 -5.60
C VAL A 97 15.63 3.38 -6.14
N GLN A 98 16.20 3.18 -7.33
CA GLN A 98 17.12 4.17 -7.90
C GLN A 98 16.37 5.38 -8.46
N ASP A 99 17.03 6.52 -8.39
CA ASP A 99 16.48 7.79 -8.92
C ASP A 99 16.44 7.81 -10.44
#